data_4363972d51e94ee1d612f7eca7aad77d
#
_entry.id   4363972d51e94ee1d612f7eca7aad77d
#
_cell.length_a   1.000
_cell.length_b   1.000
_cell.length_c   1.000
_cell.angle_alpha   90.00
_cell.angle_beta   90.00
_cell.angle_gamma   90.00
#
_symmetry.space_group_name_H-M   'P 1'
#
loop_
_entity.id
_entity.type
_entity.pdbx_description
1 polymer ?
#
loop_
_entity_poly.entity_id
_entity_poly.type
_entity_poly.pdbx_seq_one_letter_code
_entity_poly.pdbx_strand_id
1 'polypeptide(L)'
;MNIGFISIFILVILLCIPVYLIYFFKLNLQHKVALAIGKAVGFLALTGIIYKLELSWNSITLNLLLVVLLALLTAFVTISKARFNMKKYFVPAFLSTLIVTFCLGIFVLLLIGSLVDALEIGYLLPVAGFMTGSIIESNYKALDAYYAGLKHHRALYYYLLGNGASHNQAVKYFVKRALEVSMIPTLKRMS
;
A
#
# COMPACT_ATOMS: atom_id res chain seq x y z
N MET A 1 23.05 -8.88 -12.19
CA MET A 1 23.80 -8.18 -11.12
C MET A 1 24.12 -9.19 -10.05
N ASN A 2 25.39 -9.59 -9.91
CA ASN A 2 25.78 -10.48 -8.82
C ASN A 2 25.84 -9.63 -7.54
N ILE A 3 24.87 -9.84 -6.65
CA ILE A 3 24.93 -9.29 -5.31
C ILE A 3 26.08 -10.01 -4.61
N GLY A 4 27.23 -9.33 -4.53
CA GLY A 4 28.41 -9.90 -3.90
C GLY A 4 28.17 -10.17 -2.41
N PHE A 5 28.88 -11.12 -1.84
CA PHE A 5 28.86 -11.44 -0.41
C PHE A 5 28.98 -10.20 0.47
N ILE A 6 29.73 -9.20 0.04
CA ILE A 6 29.96 -7.91 0.71
C ILE A 6 28.64 -7.13 0.87
N SER A 7 27.79 -7.09 -0.17
CA SER A 7 26.51 -6.36 -0.10
C SER A 7 25.53 -6.99 0.89
N ILE A 8 25.51 -8.33 0.96
CA ILE A 8 24.68 -9.06 1.94
C ILE A 8 25.19 -8.77 3.36
N PHE A 9 26.51 -8.78 3.55
CA PHE A 9 27.12 -8.51 4.85
C PHE A 9 26.81 -7.09 5.36
N ILE A 10 26.92 -6.09 4.48
CA ILE A 10 26.56 -4.69 4.80
C ILE A 10 25.08 -4.59 5.19
N LEU A 11 24.18 -5.28 4.46
CA LEU A 11 22.74 -5.26 4.74
C LEU A 11 22.43 -5.88 6.12
N VAL A 12 23.09 -6.97 6.49
CA VAL A 12 22.95 -7.60 7.80
C VAL A 12 23.43 -6.67 8.92
N ILE A 13 24.60 -6.01 8.75
CA ILE A 13 25.11 -5.03 9.72
C ILE A 13 24.11 -3.88 9.91
N LEU A 14 23.54 -3.38 8.82
CA LEU A 14 22.58 -2.27 8.84
C LEU A 14 21.29 -2.66 9.56
N LEU A 15 20.87 -3.92 9.45
CA LEU A 15 19.74 -4.50 10.20
C LEU A 15 20.04 -4.70 11.70
N CYS A 16 21.31 -4.96 12.06
CA CYS A 16 21.70 -5.13 13.46
C CYS A 16 21.62 -3.82 14.27
N ILE A 17 21.81 -2.65 13.63
CA ILE A 17 21.79 -1.35 14.32
C ILE A 17 20.46 -1.08 15.04
N PRO A 18 19.29 -1.11 14.39
CA PRO A 18 18.01 -0.89 15.07
C PRO A 18 17.70 -1.97 16.11
N VAL A 19 18.10 -3.22 15.87
CA VAL A 19 17.91 -4.31 16.84
C VAL A 19 18.74 -4.05 18.11
N TYR A 20 20.01 -3.62 17.94
CA TYR A 20 20.87 -3.25 19.06
C TYR A 20 20.31 -2.09 19.87
N LEU A 21 19.80 -1.03 19.21
CA LEU A 21 19.19 0.11 19.90
C LEU A 21 17.97 -0.31 20.73
N ILE A 22 17.10 -1.17 20.21
CA ILE A 22 15.93 -1.68 20.94
C ILE A 22 16.34 -2.49 22.17
N TYR A 23 17.41 -3.27 22.05
CA TYR A 23 17.97 -4.02 23.17
C TYR A 23 18.60 -3.10 24.21
N PHE A 24 19.40 -2.11 23.77
CA PHE A 24 20.08 -1.15 24.63
C PHE A 24 19.11 -0.30 25.46
N PHE A 25 18.05 0.19 24.84
CA PHE A 25 17.01 0.97 25.51
C PHE A 25 15.97 0.12 26.26
N LYS A 26 16.13 -1.19 26.34
CA LYS A 26 15.22 -2.15 27.00
C LYS A 26 13.75 -1.95 26.60
N LEU A 27 13.50 -1.62 25.33
CA LEU A 27 12.16 -1.45 24.82
C LEU A 27 11.48 -2.82 24.73
N ASN A 28 10.28 -2.95 25.33
CA ASN A 28 9.45 -4.17 25.25
C ASN A 28 8.87 -4.42 23.84
N LEU A 29 9.66 -4.10 22.81
CA LEU A 29 9.29 -4.20 21.38
C LEU A 29 10.04 -5.34 20.66
N GLN A 30 10.92 -6.07 21.38
CA GLN A 30 11.79 -7.09 20.80
C GLN A 30 11.02 -8.13 19.98
N HIS A 31 9.92 -8.67 20.54
CA HIS A 31 9.09 -9.67 19.84
C HIS A 31 8.39 -9.07 18.61
N LYS A 32 7.88 -7.83 18.68
CA LYS A 32 7.21 -7.17 17.56
C LYS A 32 8.18 -6.88 16.42
N VAL A 33 9.40 -6.50 16.74
CA VAL A 33 10.46 -6.20 15.75
C VAL A 33 10.98 -7.49 15.12
N ALA A 34 11.27 -8.52 15.92
CA ALA A 34 11.67 -9.83 15.38
C ALA A 34 10.61 -10.39 14.41
N LEU A 35 9.34 -10.28 14.78
CA LEU A 35 8.22 -10.72 13.94
C LEU A 35 8.06 -9.86 12.67
N ALA A 36 8.32 -8.56 12.75
CA ALA A 36 8.31 -7.65 11.61
C ALA A 36 9.45 -7.95 10.63
N ILE A 37 10.67 -8.16 11.14
CA ILE A 37 11.83 -8.54 10.33
C ILE A 37 11.59 -9.91 9.67
N GLY A 38 11.11 -10.91 10.42
CA GLY A 38 10.79 -12.23 9.88
C GLY A 38 9.77 -12.16 8.75
N LYS A 39 8.70 -11.37 8.92
CA LYS A 39 7.72 -11.12 7.85
C LYS A 39 8.33 -10.41 6.64
N ALA A 40 9.16 -9.38 6.86
CA ALA A 40 9.80 -8.66 5.77
C ALA A 40 10.73 -9.57 4.95
N VAL A 41 11.56 -10.38 5.62
CA VAL A 41 12.43 -11.36 4.96
C VAL A 41 11.62 -12.41 4.22
N GLY A 42 10.54 -12.93 4.82
CA GLY A 42 9.65 -13.88 4.18
C GLY A 42 8.99 -13.32 2.92
N PHE A 43 8.49 -12.08 2.97
CA PHE A 43 7.92 -11.40 1.80
C PHE A 43 8.96 -11.14 0.70
N LEU A 44 10.18 -10.72 1.07
CA LEU A 44 11.28 -10.52 0.11
C LEU A 44 11.69 -11.83 -0.57
N ALA A 45 11.79 -12.92 0.18
CA ALA A 45 12.07 -14.24 -0.39
C ALA A 45 10.97 -14.69 -1.36
N LEU A 46 9.71 -14.51 -0.97
CA LEU A 46 8.55 -14.88 -1.79
C LEU A 46 8.49 -14.04 -3.08
N THR A 47 8.69 -12.73 -3.00
CA THR A 47 8.74 -11.86 -4.20
C THR A 47 9.93 -12.20 -5.09
N GLY A 48 11.09 -12.56 -4.52
CA GLY A 48 12.25 -13.01 -5.28
C GLY A 48 12.00 -14.32 -6.06
N ILE A 49 11.28 -15.27 -5.44
CA ILE A 49 10.89 -16.53 -6.10
C ILE A 49 9.91 -16.25 -7.24
N ILE A 50 8.89 -15.43 -7.00
CA ILE A 50 7.92 -15.05 -8.05
C ILE A 50 8.63 -14.38 -9.21
N TYR A 51 9.50 -13.41 -8.92
CA TYR A 51 10.28 -12.70 -9.93
C TYR A 51 11.12 -13.67 -10.79
N LYS A 52 11.81 -14.63 -10.17
CA LYS A 52 12.62 -15.63 -10.88
C LYS A 52 11.77 -16.54 -11.77
N LEU A 53 10.60 -16.96 -11.30
CA LEU A 53 9.66 -17.80 -12.07
C LEU A 53 9.13 -17.04 -13.29
N GLU A 54 8.71 -15.79 -13.12
CA GLU A 54 8.18 -14.99 -14.22
C GLU A 54 9.25 -14.60 -15.24
N LEU A 55 10.48 -14.36 -14.81
CA LEU A 55 11.61 -14.12 -15.71
C LEU A 55 11.88 -15.34 -16.63
N SER A 56 11.62 -16.55 -16.10
CA SER A 56 11.75 -17.80 -16.86
C SER A 56 10.68 -17.96 -17.95
N TRP A 57 9.48 -17.43 -17.73
CA TRP A 57 8.34 -17.58 -18.64
C TRP A 57 8.16 -16.39 -19.59
N ASN A 58 8.68 -15.23 -19.25
CA ASN A 58 8.71 -13.99 -20.04
C ASN A 58 7.41 -13.70 -20.81
N SER A 59 6.26 -13.85 -20.14
CA SER A 59 4.94 -13.68 -20.75
C SER A 59 4.25 -12.41 -20.24
N ILE A 60 3.94 -11.48 -21.14
CA ILE A 60 3.20 -10.24 -20.85
C ILE A 60 1.87 -10.54 -20.14
N THR A 61 1.19 -11.61 -20.53
CA THR A 61 -0.09 -12.02 -19.93
C THR A 61 0.07 -12.37 -18.45
N LEU A 62 1.14 -13.08 -18.08
CA LEU A 62 1.43 -13.42 -16.69
C LEU A 62 1.79 -12.18 -15.87
N ASN A 63 2.57 -11.26 -16.45
CA ASN A 63 2.93 -10.00 -15.81
C ASN A 63 1.68 -9.15 -15.48
N LEU A 64 0.73 -9.06 -16.42
CA LEU A 64 -0.54 -8.37 -16.18
C LEU A 64 -1.40 -9.08 -15.12
N LEU A 65 -1.43 -10.41 -15.14
CA LEU A 65 -2.14 -11.20 -14.13
C LEU A 65 -1.58 -10.97 -12.73
N LEU A 66 -0.26 -10.83 -12.62
CA LEU A 66 0.41 -10.50 -11.36
C LEU A 66 0.01 -9.12 -10.83
N VAL A 67 -0.12 -8.10 -11.70
CA VAL A 67 -0.62 -6.78 -11.30
C VAL A 67 -2.05 -6.86 -10.76
N VAL A 68 -2.91 -7.64 -11.39
CA VAL A 68 -4.29 -7.87 -10.91
C VAL A 68 -4.27 -8.57 -9.54
N LEU A 69 -3.40 -9.56 -9.36
CA LEU A 69 -3.24 -10.26 -8.08
C LEU A 69 -2.73 -9.31 -6.98
N LEU A 70 -1.77 -8.44 -7.29
CA LEU A 70 -1.31 -7.40 -6.37
C LEU A 70 -2.44 -6.42 -6.01
N ALA A 71 -3.27 -6.02 -6.96
CA ALA A 71 -4.43 -5.16 -6.69
C ALA A 71 -5.46 -5.86 -5.79
N LEU A 72 -5.71 -7.16 -5.97
CA LEU A 72 -6.55 -7.98 -5.08
C LEU A 72 -6.00 -8.01 -3.66
N LEU A 73 -4.71 -8.31 -3.50
CA LEU A 73 -4.05 -8.32 -2.20
C LEU A 73 -4.08 -6.94 -1.52
N THR A 74 -3.90 -5.88 -2.30
CA THR A 74 -3.96 -4.49 -1.82
C THR A 74 -5.34 -4.16 -1.27
N ALA A 75 -6.41 -4.49 -1.99
CA ALA A 75 -7.78 -4.29 -1.55
C ALA A 75 -8.07 -5.09 -0.27
N PHE A 76 -7.65 -6.36 -0.24
CA PHE A 76 -7.81 -7.23 0.93
C PHE A 76 -7.12 -6.65 2.17
N VAL A 77 -5.86 -6.27 2.05
CA VAL A 77 -5.07 -5.71 3.16
C VAL A 77 -5.63 -4.37 3.64
N THR A 78 -6.06 -3.51 2.71
CA THR A 78 -6.64 -2.19 3.02
C THR A 78 -7.90 -2.34 3.88
N ILE A 79 -8.84 -3.18 3.45
CA ILE A 79 -10.12 -3.37 4.15
C ILE A 79 -9.91 -4.10 5.47
N SER A 80 -9.02 -5.10 5.50
CA SER A 80 -8.67 -5.83 6.72
C SER A 80 -8.07 -4.89 7.78
N LYS A 81 -7.15 -4.01 7.39
CA LYS A 81 -6.58 -2.99 8.29
C LYS A 81 -7.62 -1.97 8.75
N ALA A 82 -8.52 -1.55 7.88
CA ALA A 82 -9.60 -0.62 8.21
C ALA A 82 -10.72 -1.26 9.03
N ARG A 83 -10.69 -2.57 9.26
CA ARG A 83 -11.69 -3.35 10.02
C ARG A 83 -13.11 -3.23 9.46
N PHE A 84 -13.24 -3.15 8.15
CA PHE A 84 -14.55 -3.09 7.49
C PHE A 84 -15.07 -4.45 7.10
N ASN A 85 -16.39 -4.49 6.81
CA ASN A 85 -17.04 -5.70 6.33
C ASN A 85 -16.53 -6.04 4.92
N MET A 86 -15.74 -7.11 4.81
CA MET A 86 -15.14 -7.58 3.56
C MET A 86 -16.18 -7.79 2.46
N LYS A 87 -17.33 -8.40 2.77
CA LYS A 87 -18.36 -8.71 1.77
C LYS A 87 -18.92 -7.47 1.07
N LYS A 88 -19.01 -6.35 1.79
CA LYS A 88 -19.62 -5.12 1.26
C LYS A 88 -18.60 -4.21 0.53
N TYR A 89 -17.39 -4.13 1.05
CA TYR A 89 -16.42 -3.10 0.61
C TYR A 89 -15.29 -3.65 -0.25
N PHE A 90 -15.15 -4.98 -0.39
CA PHE A 90 -14.08 -5.60 -1.16
C PHE A 90 -14.14 -5.25 -2.64
N VAL A 91 -15.30 -5.44 -3.27
CA VAL A 91 -15.45 -5.19 -4.72
C VAL A 91 -15.16 -3.73 -5.10
N PRO A 92 -15.78 -2.70 -4.46
CA PRO A 92 -15.45 -1.32 -4.78
C PRO A 92 -14.01 -0.94 -4.47
N ALA A 93 -13.41 -1.47 -3.41
CA ALA A 93 -12.00 -1.23 -3.11
C ALA A 93 -11.07 -1.88 -4.13
N PHE A 94 -11.37 -3.09 -4.56
CA PHE A 94 -10.60 -3.78 -5.60
C PHE A 94 -10.68 -3.02 -6.94
N LEU A 95 -11.88 -2.65 -7.38
CA LEU A 95 -12.07 -1.91 -8.63
C LEU A 95 -11.34 -0.56 -8.60
N SER A 96 -11.47 0.20 -7.52
CA SER A 96 -10.78 1.48 -7.38
C SER A 96 -9.26 1.33 -7.38
N THR A 97 -8.72 0.34 -6.65
CA THR A 97 -7.29 0.05 -6.62
C THR A 97 -6.78 -0.36 -8.00
N LEU A 98 -7.52 -1.23 -8.69
CA LEU A 98 -7.17 -1.71 -10.01
C LEU A 98 -7.12 -0.55 -11.03
N ILE A 99 -8.17 0.29 -11.08
CA ILE A 99 -8.21 1.46 -11.96
C ILE A 99 -7.04 2.40 -11.70
N VAL A 100 -6.78 2.73 -10.43
CA VAL A 100 -5.68 3.65 -10.07
C VAL A 100 -4.32 3.03 -10.43
N THR A 101 -4.10 1.76 -10.13
CA THR A 101 -2.84 1.05 -10.45
C THR A 101 -2.61 0.99 -11.95
N PHE A 102 -3.64 0.71 -12.75
CA PHE A 102 -3.51 0.71 -14.22
C PHE A 102 -3.27 2.12 -14.78
N CYS A 103 -4.08 3.11 -14.39
CA CYS A 103 -3.94 4.47 -14.91
C CYS A 103 -2.56 5.08 -14.58
N LEU A 104 -2.16 5.03 -13.30
CA LEU A 104 -0.87 5.56 -12.87
C LEU A 104 0.28 4.68 -13.34
N GLY A 105 0.10 3.36 -13.33
CA GLY A 105 1.10 2.41 -13.84
C GLY A 105 1.43 2.68 -15.30
N ILE A 106 0.44 2.78 -16.17
CA ILE A 106 0.63 3.10 -17.60
C ILE A 106 1.32 4.45 -17.75
N PHE A 107 0.91 5.47 -16.98
CA PHE A 107 1.54 6.79 -17.03
C PHE A 107 3.03 6.73 -16.68
N VAL A 108 3.41 6.05 -15.61
CA VAL A 108 4.81 5.88 -15.18
C VAL A 108 5.60 5.07 -16.22
N LEU A 109 4.99 4.02 -16.77
CA LEU A 109 5.64 3.18 -17.77
C LEU A 109 5.90 3.95 -19.08
N LEU A 110 4.98 4.82 -19.50
CA LEU A 110 5.19 5.70 -20.66
C LEU A 110 6.33 6.70 -20.45
N LEU A 111 6.61 7.09 -19.20
CA LEU A 111 7.75 7.98 -18.87
C LEU A 111 9.09 7.23 -18.91
N ILE A 112 9.11 5.92 -18.69
CA ILE A 112 10.34 5.13 -18.61
C ILE A 112 10.87 4.75 -20.01
N GLY A 113 10.00 4.65 -21.03
CA GLY A 113 10.44 4.30 -22.38
C GLY A 113 9.35 3.68 -23.25
N SER A 114 9.72 2.70 -24.07
CA SER A 114 8.76 2.01 -24.93
C SER A 114 7.80 1.15 -24.12
N LEU A 115 6.54 1.09 -24.56
CA LEU A 115 5.51 0.27 -23.89
C LEU A 115 5.87 -1.22 -23.80
N VAL A 116 6.68 -1.72 -24.73
CA VAL A 116 7.09 -3.13 -24.78
C VAL A 116 8.07 -3.45 -23.66
N ASP A 117 9.10 -2.62 -23.50
CA ASP A 117 10.11 -2.78 -22.45
C ASP A 117 9.50 -2.52 -21.05
N ALA A 118 8.53 -1.63 -21.00
CA ALA A 118 7.84 -1.25 -19.79
C ALA A 118 6.95 -2.37 -19.22
N LEU A 119 6.43 -3.27 -20.07
CA LEU A 119 5.65 -4.43 -19.63
C LEU A 119 6.53 -5.63 -19.22
N GLU A 120 7.86 -5.50 -19.36
CA GLU A 120 8.78 -6.49 -18.79
C GLU A 120 8.69 -6.50 -17.25
N ILE A 121 8.83 -7.70 -16.70
CA ILE A 121 8.75 -7.93 -15.25
C ILE A 121 9.73 -7.07 -14.45
N GLY A 122 10.89 -6.74 -15.03
CA GLY A 122 11.94 -5.96 -14.40
C GLY A 122 11.53 -4.54 -14.01
N TYR A 123 10.61 -3.94 -14.76
CA TYR A 123 10.09 -2.59 -14.51
C TYR A 123 8.69 -2.63 -13.88
N LEU A 124 7.85 -3.52 -14.37
CA LEU A 124 6.45 -3.60 -13.95
C LEU A 124 6.30 -3.97 -12.47
N LEU A 125 7.04 -4.96 -11.98
CA LEU A 125 6.91 -5.45 -10.61
C LEU A 125 7.35 -4.40 -9.56
N PRO A 126 8.51 -3.73 -9.68
CA PRO A 126 8.88 -2.67 -8.74
C PRO A 126 7.90 -1.50 -8.73
N VAL A 127 7.45 -1.06 -9.91
CA VAL A 127 6.47 0.04 -10.04
C VAL A 127 5.13 -0.35 -9.41
N ALA A 128 4.59 -1.51 -9.75
CA ALA A 128 3.33 -2.01 -9.19
C ALA A 128 3.45 -2.23 -7.67
N GLY A 129 4.55 -2.77 -7.19
CA GLY A 129 4.80 -2.97 -5.76
C GLY A 129 4.88 -1.66 -4.98
N PHE A 130 5.58 -0.66 -5.49
CA PHE A 130 5.65 0.67 -4.89
C PHE A 130 4.27 1.35 -4.85
N MET A 131 3.54 1.30 -5.97
CA MET A 131 2.19 1.87 -6.07
C MET A 131 1.22 1.22 -5.08
N THR A 132 1.17 -0.12 -5.05
CA THR A 132 0.26 -0.86 -4.17
C THR A 132 0.57 -0.62 -2.70
N GLY A 133 1.85 -0.54 -2.31
CA GLY A 133 2.26 -0.19 -0.96
C GLY A 133 1.77 1.19 -0.51
N SER A 134 1.93 2.19 -1.37
CA SER A 134 1.48 3.57 -1.13
C SER A 134 -0.04 3.69 -1.07
N ILE A 135 -0.76 2.96 -1.93
CA ILE A 135 -2.22 2.91 -1.96
C ILE A 135 -2.78 2.32 -0.66
N ILE A 136 -2.19 1.24 -0.14
CA ILE A 136 -2.62 0.62 1.12
C ILE A 136 -2.57 1.63 2.27
N GLU A 137 -1.47 2.35 2.40
CA GLU A 137 -1.28 3.29 3.52
C GLU A 137 -2.25 4.48 3.42
N SER A 138 -2.38 5.08 2.25
CA SER A 138 -3.25 6.23 2.02
C SER A 138 -4.73 5.87 2.17
N ASN A 139 -5.18 4.80 1.53
CA ASN A 139 -6.58 4.38 1.58
C ASN A 139 -7.00 3.92 2.99
N TYR A 140 -6.15 3.17 3.68
CA TYR A 140 -6.43 2.78 5.06
C TYR A 140 -6.63 4.00 5.96
N LYS A 141 -5.73 4.99 5.91
CA LYS A 141 -5.84 6.21 6.72
C LYS A 141 -7.06 7.06 6.34
N ALA A 142 -7.37 7.18 5.06
CA ALA A 142 -8.56 7.87 4.58
C ALA A 142 -9.85 7.22 5.11
N LEU A 143 -9.97 5.91 4.96
CA LEU A 143 -11.13 5.17 5.42
C LEU A 143 -11.31 5.25 6.94
N ASP A 144 -10.23 5.05 7.69
CA ASP A 144 -10.27 5.14 9.15
C ASP A 144 -10.68 6.54 9.62
N ALA A 145 -10.09 7.60 9.07
CA ALA A 145 -10.44 8.98 9.39
C ALA A 145 -11.90 9.33 9.02
N TYR A 146 -12.38 8.85 7.87
CA TYR A 146 -13.75 9.05 7.43
C TYR A 146 -14.77 8.44 8.41
N TYR A 147 -14.58 7.17 8.74
CA TYR A 147 -15.53 6.47 9.61
C TYR A 147 -15.41 6.87 11.07
N ALA A 148 -14.20 7.14 11.56
CA ALA A 148 -14.01 7.72 12.88
C ALA A 148 -14.70 9.09 12.99
N GLY A 149 -14.55 9.93 11.97
CA GLY A 149 -15.22 11.23 11.88
C GLY A 149 -16.74 11.11 11.94
N LEU A 150 -17.34 10.24 11.12
CA LEU A 150 -18.77 9.99 11.12
C LEU A 150 -19.27 9.41 12.45
N LYS A 151 -18.49 8.53 13.06
CA LYS A 151 -18.87 7.91 14.35
C LYS A 151 -18.82 8.90 15.50
N HIS A 152 -17.79 9.73 15.58
CA HIS A 152 -17.60 10.68 16.67
C HIS A 152 -18.46 11.94 16.51
N HIS A 153 -18.75 12.35 15.27
CA HIS A 153 -19.50 13.58 14.99
C HIS A 153 -20.87 13.30 14.36
N ARG A 154 -21.56 12.27 14.81
CA ARG A 154 -22.92 11.93 14.32
C ARG A 154 -23.90 13.10 14.48
N ALA A 155 -23.82 13.86 15.56
CA ALA A 155 -24.67 15.02 15.81
C ALA A 155 -24.50 16.08 14.70
N LEU A 156 -23.28 16.35 14.25
CA LEU A 156 -23.01 17.28 13.17
C LEU A 156 -23.62 16.78 11.84
N TYR A 157 -23.51 15.51 11.56
CA TYR A 157 -24.10 14.91 10.36
C TYR A 157 -25.62 15.09 10.34
N TYR A 158 -26.32 14.75 11.43
CA TYR A 158 -27.77 14.91 11.53
C TYR A 158 -28.21 16.39 11.59
N TYR A 159 -27.42 17.26 12.19
CA TYR A 159 -27.66 18.70 12.19
C TYR A 159 -27.64 19.26 10.75
N LEU A 160 -26.68 18.87 9.94
CA LEU A 160 -26.59 19.28 8.53
C LEU A 160 -27.81 18.79 7.74
N LEU A 161 -28.22 17.54 7.90
CA LEU A 161 -29.43 17.00 7.26
C LEU A 161 -30.69 17.73 7.71
N GLY A 162 -30.82 18.03 9.00
CA GLY A 162 -31.97 18.79 9.54
C GLY A 162 -32.06 20.21 9.01
N ASN A 163 -30.93 20.82 8.65
CA ASN A 163 -30.87 22.13 8.01
C ASN A 163 -31.03 22.08 6.47
N GLY A 164 -31.50 20.95 5.92
CA GLY A 164 -31.81 20.82 4.48
C GLY A 164 -30.62 20.46 3.60
N ALA A 165 -29.45 20.14 4.17
CA ALA A 165 -28.33 19.65 3.37
C ALA A 165 -28.63 18.25 2.81
N SER A 166 -28.29 18.01 1.54
CA SER A 166 -28.33 16.66 0.98
C SER A 166 -27.31 15.74 1.64
N HIS A 167 -27.52 14.42 1.54
CA HIS A 167 -26.57 13.42 2.06
C HIS A 167 -25.13 13.71 1.60
N ASN A 168 -24.95 14.00 0.30
CA ASN A 168 -23.65 14.28 -0.28
C ASN A 168 -22.98 15.53 0.30
N GLN A 169 -23.78 16.56 0.60
CA GLN A 169 -23.29 17.80 1.23
C GLN A 169 -22.87 17.54 2.68
N ALA A 170 -23.67 16.82 3.46
CA ALA A 170 -23.38 16.47 4.85
C ALA A 170 -22.10 15.60 4.96
N VAL A 171 -21.90 14.68 4.02
CA VAL A 171 -20.72 13.78 4.00
C VAL A 171 -19.46 14.49 3.49
N LYS A 172 -19.58 15.53 2.66
CA LYS A 172 -18.45 16.24 2.04
C LYS A 172 -17.41 16.72 3.07
N TYR A 173 -17.86 17.20 4.23
CA TYR A 173 -16.96 17.61 5.32
C TYR A 173 -16.07 16.45 5.79
N PHE A 174 -16.65 15.28 6.00
CA PHE A 174 -15.92 14.09 6.48
C PHE A 174 -14.96 13.53 5.41
N VAL A 175 -15.38 13.58 4.14
CA VAL A 175 -14.52 13.20 3.01
C VAL A 175 -13.32 14.13 2.90
N LYS A 176 -13.53 15.46 3.00
CA LYS A 176 -12.44 16.44 2.99
C LYS A 176 -11.42 16.14 4.10
N ARG A 177 -11.89 15.93 5.31
CA ARG A 177 -11.04 15.60 6.46
C ARG A 177 -10.27 14.29 6.27
N ALA A 178 -10.92 13.28 5.71
CA ALA A 178 -10.29 12.00 5.41
C ALA A 178 -9.16 12.14 4.39
N LEU A 179 -9.38 12.92 3.34
CA LEU A 179 -8.35 13.21 2.32
C LEU A 179 -7.16 13.97 2.94
N GLU A 180 -7.40 15.00 3.73
CA GLU A 180 -6.35 15.73 4.43
C GLU A 180 -5.48 14.78 5.28
N VAL A 181 -6.10 13.94 6.11
CA VAL A 181 -5.39 12.98 6.98
C VAL A 181 -4.60 11.95 6.17
N SER A 182 -5.11 11.51 5.02
CA SER A 182 -4.41 10.54 4.16
C SER A 182 -3.23 11.15 3.42
N MET A 183 -3.27 12.45 3.10
CA MET A 183 -2.21 13.14 2.36
C MET A 183 -1.05 13.62 3.25
N ILE A 184 -1.32 13.95 4.53
CA ILE A 184 -0.31 14.48 5.46
C ILE A 184 0.97 13.64 5.52
N PRO A 185 0.91 12.29 5.64
CA PRO A 185 2.14 11.49 5.70
C PRO A 185 2.95 11.54 4.42
N THR A 186 2.28 11.59 3.26
CA THR A 186 2.94 11.69 1.96
C THR A 186 3.64 13.03 1.79
N LEU A 187 2.96 14.12 2.15
CA LEU A 187 3.53 15.47 2.10
C LEU A 187 4.73 15.61 3.05
N LYS A 188 4.65 15.04 4.25
CA LYS A 188 5.78 15.03 5.19
C LYS A 188 6.99 14.24 4.73
N ARG A 189 6.82 13.28 3.80
CA ARG A 189 7.94 12.56 3.20
C ARG A 189 8.59 13.32 2.05
N MET A 190 7.89 14.30 1.47
CA MET A 190 8.37 15.15 0.37
C MET A 190 9.07 16.43 0.86
N SER A 191 8.84 16.82 2.10
CA SER A 191 9.50 17.96 2.77
C SER A 191 10.72 17.52 3.56
#